data_a76b48455c8972a17d4ce6d588b1f8c5
#
_entry.id   a76b48455c8972a17d4ce6d588b1f8c5
#
_cell.length_a   1.000
_cell.length_b   1.000
_cell.length_c   1.000
_cell.angle_alpha   90.00
_cell.angle_beta   90.00
_cell.angle_gamma   90.00
#
_symmetry.space_group_name_H-M   'P 1'
#
loop_
_entity.id
_entity.type
_entity.pdbx_description
1 polymer ?
#
loop_
_entity_poly.entity_id
_entity_poly.type
_entity_poly.pdbx_seq_one_letter_code
_entity_poly.pdbx_strand_id
1 'polypeptide(L)'
;SRQGMLADHEPVRLILRPDIESRNFHETTKAFQGPEHFWPGAVRSDKDGFTFVPEQEHQLDLKISDGSFVWEPEWQYMVHRSIEAERGLDADSDLFSPGYFSSFLEGKESVTLSASITGAQNSRVPNQKPRVRDMEPELVEKRRFCKPYEALTTALDDYVVKRNDLNTVIAGYPWFLDWGRDALIFVRGLLAAGKMDEARSILNQFGQFESNGTIPNMIRGKDAGNRNTSDAPLWFFVACADLVRIQGNEDFLDSTCGDRTIRDILFSIANAYEKGTPNGIHMDPESCLVFSPTHFTWMDTNHPAGTPRQGYPIEIQALWFAALSFLSLIDPSGDAGDWTDKSSRVQTSISNLYWLEKSGYLSDCLHTDSGKPAAQADPDDALRPNQLFAVTLGAVPDPAICRKIVAACEELLVPGAVRSLADRLVSRPMPIYHNGRTINNPHHPYQGQYSGEEDLKRKPAYHNGTAWTWLFPSYCEAWVTAYGDKGKNTAFSWLASSARLVSQGCVSHLPEIIDGDFPHRHRGCDAQAWGASEFVRVWKLLQALD
;
A
#
# COMPACT_ATOMS: atom_id res chain seq x y z
N SER A 1 27.45 14.32 -13.67
CA SER A 1 28.14 15.61 -13.63
C SER A 1 29.65 15.39 -13.74
N ARG A 2 30.25 15.85 -14.82
CA ARG A 2 31.69 15.84 -14.97
C ARG A 2 32.28 17.07 -14.31
N GLN A 3 33.02 16.87 -13.28
CA GLN A 3 33.94 17.89 -12.78
C GLN A 3 35.33 17.62 -13.35
N GLY A 4 35.78 18.48 -14.28
CA GLY A 4 37.17 18.84 -14.34
C GLY A 4 38.08 18.18 -15.35
N MET A 5 37.63 17.40 -16.39
CA MET A 5 38.55 16.77 -17.34
C MET A 5 38.32 17.05 -18.83
N LEU A 6 37.18 17.57 -19.24
CA LEU A 6 36.89 17.89 -20.64
C LEU A 6 36.31 19.30 -20.74
N ALA A 7 36.71 20.04 -21.77
CA ALA A 7 36.12 21.34 -22.04
C ALA A 7 34.70 21.20 -22.59
N ASP A 8 33.84 22.20 -22.37
CA ASP A 8 32.41 22.17 -22.75
C ASP A 8 32.18 21.94 -24.27
N HIS A 9 33.17 22.18 -25.10
CA HIS A 9 33.13 22.00 -26.56
C HIS A 9 33.70 20.64 -27.02
N GLU A 10 34.17 19.78 -26.12
CA GLU A 10 34.66 18.46 -26.51
C GLU A 10 33.50 17.47 -26.61
N PRO A 11 33.21 16.89 -27.80
CA PRO A 11 32.15 15.95 -27.98
C PRO A 11 32.41 14.63 -27.23
N VAL A 12 31.37 14.13 -26.57
CA VAL A 12 31.40 12.84 -25.87
C VAL A 12 30.46 11.88 -26.55
N ARG A 13 30.99 10.73 -26.95
CA ARG A 13 30.15 9.66 -27.43
C ARG A 13 29.43 8.98 -26.24
N LEU A 14 28.09 9.04 -26.23
CA LEU A 14 27.25 8.31 -25.32
C LEU A 14 26.81 7.01 -25.98
N ILE A 15 27.00 5.89 -25.28
CA ILE A 15 26.51 4.57 -25.69
C ILE A 15 25.50 4.12 -24.62
N LEU A 16 24.28 3.81 -25.05
CA LEU A 16 23.21 3.27 -24.18
C LEU A 16 22.83 1.89 -24.71
N ARG A 17 23.12 0.84 -23.95
CA ARG A 17 22.75 -0.53 -24.27
C ARG A 17 21.58 -0.95 -23.39
N PRO A 18 20.36 -1.10 -23.93
CA PRO A 18 19.23 -1.57 -23.17
C PRO A 18 19.25 -3.09 -23.06
N ASP A 19 18.95 -3.59 -21.88
CA ASP A 19 18.58 -4.98 -21.65
C ASP A 19 17.07 -5.05 -21.50
N ILE A 20 16.43 -5.98 -22.23
CA ILE A 20 14.98 -6.14 -22.27
C ILE A 20 14.54 -7.52 -21.83
N GLU A 21 13.38 -7.59 -21.22
CA GLU A 21 12.68 -8.81 -20.84
C GLU A 21 11.19 -8.69 -21.21
N SER A 22 10.54 -9.82 -21.51
CA SER A 22 9.08 -9.93 -21.59
C SER A 22 8.66 -11.11 -20.72
N ARG A 23 8.17 -10.82 -19.53
CA ARG A 23 7.81 -11.82 -18.51
C ARG A 23 6.77 -11.28 -17.54
N ASN A 24 6.13 -12.19 -16.84
CA ASN A 24 5.40 -11.83 -15.62
C ASN A 24 6.40 -11.33 -14.56
N PHE A 25 5.98 -10.39 -13.72
CA PHE A 25 6.85 -9.73 -12.72
C PHE A 25 7.43 -10.71 -11.66
N HIS A 26 6.82 -11.87 -11.42
CA HIS A 26 7.35 -12.91 -10.53
C HIS A 26 8.18 -14.01 -11.24
N GLU A 27 8.27 -13.95 -12.55
CA GLU A 27 9.03 -14.92 -13.33
C GLU A 27 10.42 -14.38 -13.66
N THR A 28 11.34 -15.26 -14.04
CA THR A 28 12.66 -14.91 -14.56
C THR A 28 12.77 -15.36 -15.99
N THR A 29 13.44 -14.56 -16.83
CA THR A 29 13.72 -14.97 -18.20
C THR A 29 14.79 -16.05 -18.19
N LYS A 30 14.53 -17.16 -18.87
CA LYS A 30 15.48 -18.23 -19.15
C LYS A 30 15.63 -18.35 -20.68
N ALA A 31 16.76 -17.90 -21.20
CA ALA A 31 17.02 -17.84 -22.64
C ALA A 31 16.79 -19.19 -23.33
N PHE A 32 17.28 -20.29 -22.72
CA PHE A 32 17.20 -21.66 -23.23
C PHE A 32 15.76 -22.23 -23.33
N GLN A 33 14.78 -21.59 -22.68
CA GLN A 33 13.37 -22.01 -22.74
C GLN A 33 12.62 -21.51 -23.98
N GLY A 34 13.33 -20.89 -24.91
CA GLY A 34 12.78 -20.40 -26.17
C GLY A 34 13.16 -18.98 -26.55
N PRO A 35 13.25 -18.02 -25.60
CA PRO A 35 13.58 -16.63 -25.91
C PRO A 35 14.85 -16.46 -26.76
N GLU A 36 15.87 -17.24 -26.53
CA GLU A 36 17.13 -17.18 -27.29
C GLU A 36 16.94 -17.37 -28.80
N HIS A 37 15.98 -18.21 -29.19
CA HIS A 37 15.66 -18.49 -30.60
C HIS A 37 14.66 -17.49 -31.20
N PHE A 38 13.69 -17.00 -30.39
CA PHE A 38 12.56 -16.25 -30.92
C PHE A 38 12.75 -14.72 -30.79
N TRP A 39 13.37 -14.22 -29.72
CA TRP A 39 13.43 -12.80 -29.46
C TRP A 39 14.27 -11.99 -30.45
N PRO A 40 15.43 -12.48 -30.99
CA PRO A 40 16.12 -11.74 -32.03
C PRO A 40 15.25 -11.48 -33.27
N GLY A 41 14.42 -12.46 -33.65
CA GLY A 41 13.47 -12.33 -34.77
C GLY A 41 12.23 -11.46 -34.45
N ALA A 42 11.96 -11.21 -33.17
CA ALA A 42 10.85 -10.37 -32.71
C ALA A 42 11.22 -8.87 -32.67
N VAL A 43 12.47 -8.50 -32.96
CA VAL A 43 12.93 -7.12 -33.01
C VAL A 43 12.95 -6.59 -34.45
N ARG A 44 12.35 -5.41 -34.64
CA ARG A 44 12.44 -4.63 -35.88
C ARG A 44 13.20 -3.36 -35.58
N SER A 45 14.35 -3.14 -36.20
CA SER A 45 15.21 -1.96 -35.98
C SER A 45 15.00 -0.92 -37.04
N ASP A 46 14.98 0.34 -36.61
CA ASP A 46 15.03 1.54 -37.45
C ASP A 46 16.34 2.31 -37.19
N LYS A 47 16.55 3.45 -37.89
CA LYS A 47 17.73 4.27 -37.69
C LYS A 47 17.83 4.84 -36.27
N ASP A 48 16.72 5.24 -35.69
CA ASP A 48 16.61 5.93 -34.40
C ASP A 48 16.10 5.06 -33.27
N GLY A 49 15.82 3.75 -33.52
CA GLY A 49 15.31 2.88 -32.49
C GLY A 49 15.00 1.46 -32.92
N PHE A 50 14.16 0.81 -32.12
CA PHE A 50 13.65 -0.52 -32.43
C PHE A 50 12.28 -0.74 -31.81
N THR A 51 11.54 -1.69 -32.40
CA THR A 51 10.29 -2.24 -31.87
C THR A 51 10.51 -3.71 -31.55
N PHE A 52 10.13 -4.15 -30.35
CA PHE A 52 10.20 -5.54 -29.89
C PHE A 52 8.80 -6.07 -29.64
N VAL A 53 8.43 -7.18 -30.34
CA VAL A 53 7.11 -7.83 -30.27
C VAL A 53 7.30 -9.31 -30.00
N PRO A 54 7.60 -9.71 -28.75
CA PRO A 54 7.82 -11.11 -28.39
C PRO A 54 6.54 -11.94 -28.47
N GLU A 55 5.37 -11.28 -28.23
CA GLU A 55 4.03 -11.86 -28.27
C GLU A 55 3.05 -10.88 -28.91
N GLN A 56 1.94 -11.37 -29.46
CA GLN A 56 0.99 -10.51 -30.20
C GLN A 56 0.35 -9.41 -29.37
N GLU A 57 0.30 -9.56 -28.05
CA GLU A 57 -0.37 -8.62 -27.14
C GLU A 57 0.56 -7.56 -26.56
N HIS A 58 1.87 -7.70 -26.71
CA HIS A 58 2.85 -6.80 -26.11
C HIS A 58 3.86 -6.28 -27.14
N GLN A 59 3.93 -4.97 -27.25
CA GLN A 59 4.91 -4.28 -28.09
C GLN A 59 5.65 -3.25 -27.25
N LEU A 60 6.98 -3.31 -27.29
CA LEU A 60 7.88 -2.33 -26.70
C LEU A 60 8.57 -1.55 -27.81
N ASP A 61 8.44 -0.23 -27.81
CA ASP A 61 9.14 0.69 -28.72
C ASP A 61 10.18 1.50 -27.95
N LEU A 62 11.44 1.48 -28.39
CA LEU A 62 12.50 2.34 -27.89
C LEU A 62 13.02 3.24 -29.01
N LYS A 63 13.13 4.56 -28.73
CA LYS A 63 13.63 5.57 -29.66
C LYS A 63 14.50 6.60 -28.99
N ILE A 64 15.54 7.04 -29.70
CA ILE A 64 16.44 8.13 -29.29
C ILE A 64 16.12 9.41 -30.07
N SER A 65 16.11 10.56 -29.38
CA SER A 65 15.76 11.84 -29.99
C SER A 65 16.84 12.37 -30.94
N ASP A 66 18.10 12.05 -30.67
CA ASP A 66 19.27 12.36 -31.53
C ASP A 66 20.31 11.26 -31.38
N GLY A 67 20.80 10.75 -32.51
CA GLY A 67 21.71 9.63 -32.57
C GLY A 67 21.24 8.50 -33.48
N SER A 68 21.72 7.30 -33.24
CA SER A 68 21.35 6.12 -34.03
C SER A 68 21.32 4.86 -33.18
N PHE A 69 20.47 3.93 -33.56
CA PHE A 69 20.47 2.55 -33.04
C PHE A 69 21.35 1.66 -33.90
N VAL A 70 22.18 0.86 -33.26
CA VAL A 70 23.07 -0.14 -33.88
C VAL A 70 22.59 -1.52 -33.46
N TRP A 71 22.16 -2.32 -34.42
CA TRP A 71 21.79 -3.71 -34.23
C TRP A 71 23.02 -4.54 -33.89
N GLU A 72 23.06 -5.07 -32.66
CA GLU A 72 24.15 -5.92 -32.16
C GLU A 72 23.58 -6.78 -31.03
N PRO A 73 22.82 -7.86 -31.37
CA PRO A 73 22.14 -8.66 -30.39
C PRO A 73 23.10 -9.46 -29.52
N GLU A 74 22.85 -9.42 -28.21
CA GLU A 74 23.67 -10.11 -27.22
C GLU A 74 22.80 -10.61 -26.07
N TRP A 75 23.17 -11.75 -25.51
CA TRP A 75 22.57 -12.28 -24.29
C TRP A 75 23.55 -12.18 -23.14
N GLN A 76 23.03 -11.73 -21.98
CA GLN A 76 23.73 -11.84 -20.71
C GLN A 76 23.04 -12.95 -19.92
N TYR A 77 23.77 -14.03 -19.67
CA TYR A 77 23.24 -15.20 -18.98
C TYR A 77 23.48 -15.13 -17.49
N MET A 78 22.56 -15.68 -16.70
CA MET A 78 22.70 -15.87 -15.25
C MET A 78 23.02 -14.56 -14.49
N VAL A 79 22.34 -13.48 -14.87
CA VAL A 79 22.47 -12.21 -14.15
C VAL A 79 21.85 -12.35 -12.78
N HIS A 80 22.67 -12.36 -11.76
CA HIS A 80 22.25 -12.57 -10.38
C HIS A 80 21.67 -11.32 -9.75
N ARG A 81 20.48 -11.46 -9.15
CA ARG A 81 19.75 -10.42 -8.42
C ARG A 81 19.77 -10.76 -6.93
N SER A 82 20.66 -10.16 -6.17
CA SER A 82 20.86 -10.49 -4.75
C SER A 82 19.61 -10.28 -3.90
N ILE A 83 18.78 -9.27 -4.22
CA ILE A 83 17.53 -9.01 -3.50
C ILE A 83 16.52 -10.15 -3.71
N GLU A 84 16.41 -10.69 -4.91
CA GLU A 84 15.55 -11.85 -5.19
C GLU A 84 16.08 -13.11 -4.45
N ALA A 85 17.41 -13.31 -4.44
CA ALA A 85 18.05 -14.39 -3.70
C ALA A 85 17.77 -14.31 -2.18
N GLU A 86 17.89 -13.12 -1.60
CA GLU A 86 17.58 -12.87 -0.18
C GLU A 86 16.12 -13.18 0.16
N ARG A 87 15.23 -13.10 -0.83
CA ARG A 87 13.81 -13.44 -0.72
C ARG A 87 13.50 -14.90 -0.97
N GLY A 88 14.50 -15.72 -1.33
CA GLY A 88 14.31 -17.14 -1.67
C GLY A 88 13.56 -17.34 -3.00
N LEU A 89 13.58 -16.35 -3.88
CA LEU A 89 13.06 -16.43 -5.23
C LEU A 89 14.17 -16.87 -6.19
N ASP A 90 13.80 -17.23 -7.44
CA ASP A 90 14.78 -17.47 -8.50
C ASP A 90 15.51 -16.16 -8.80
N ALA A 91 16.77 -16.12 -8.43
CA ALA A 91 17.59 -14.90 -8.46
C ALA A 91 18.32 -14.67 -9.79
N ASP A 92 18.41 -15.69 -10.63
CA ASP A 92 19.21 -15.63 -11.84
C ASP A 92 18.30 -15.49 -13.07
N SER A 93 18.47 -14.42 -13.83
CA SER A 93 17.70 -14.13 -15.04
C SER A 93 18.62 -13.93 -16.22
N ASP A 94 18.18 -14.29 -17.42
CA ASP A 94 18.89 -14.00 -18.64
C ASP A 94 18.33 -12.71 -19.25
N LEU A 95 19.21 -11.84 -19.74
CA LEU A 95 18.82 -10.56 -20.31
C LEU A 95 19.16 -10.53 -21.80
N PHE A 96 18.26 -10.01 -22.61
CA PHE A 96 18.46 -9.82 -24.03
C PHE A 96 18.71 -8.36 -24.36
N SER A 97 19.85 -8.06 -24.99
CA SER A 97 20.14 -6.74 -25.56
C SER A 97 20.04 -6.82 -27.08
N PRO A 98 19.10 -6.11 -27.75
CA PRO A 98 19.03 -6.10 -29.20
C PRO A 98 20.15 -5.28 -29.86
N GLY A 99 20.87 -4.48 -29.11
CA GLY A 99 21.94 -3.62 -29.58
C GLY A 99 22.13 -2.38 -28.71
N TYR A 100 22.66 -1.32 -29.29
CA TYR A 100 22.91 -0.11 -28.52
C TYR A 100 22.56 1.17 -29.29
N PHE A 101 22.24 2.21 -28.55
CA PHE A 101 22.12 3.57 -29.07
C PHE A 101 23.44 4.29 -28.95
N SER A 102 23.78 5.10 -29.96
CA SER A 102 24.98 5.93 -29.99
C SER A 102 24.62 7.37 -30.35
N SER A 103 25.01 8.31 -29.51
CA SER A 103 24.85 9.75 -29.73
C SER A 103 26.12 10.46 -29.33
N PHE A 104 26.37 11.63 -29.93
CA PHE A 104 27.44 12.54 -29.52
C PHE A 104 26.82 13.73 -28.81
N LEU A 105 27.37 14.11 -27.67
CA LEU A 105 26.90 15.23 -26.85
C LEU A 105 28.07 16.19 -26.62
N GLU A 106 27.82 17.46 -26.87
CA GLU A 106 28.67 18.56 -26.42
C GLU A 106 28.16 19.10 -25.06
N GLY A 107 28.90 20.04 -24.46
CA GLY A 107 28.50 20.59 -23.17
C GLY A 107 27.11 21.26 -23.22
N LYS A 108 26.24 20.96 -22.26
CA LYS A 108 24.85 21.43 -22.13
C LYS A 108 23.86 20.83 -23.13
N GLU A 109 24.25 19.98 -24.03
CA GLU A 109 23.31 19.21 -24.86
C GLU A 109 22.66 18.07 -24.08
N SER A 110 21.47 17.68 -24.51
CA SER A 110 20.74 16.56 -23.96
C SER A 110 20.18 15.66 -25.06
N VAL A 111 20.16 14.38 -24.83
CA VAL A 111 19.48 13.40 -25.65
C VAL A 111 18.47 12.65 -24.84
N THR A 112 17.30 12.38 -25.42
CA THR A 112 16.21 11.65 -24.77
C THR A 112 16.09 10.26 -25.38
N LEU A 113 16.17 9.21 -24.54
CA LEU A 113 15.76 7.86 -24.88
C LEU A 113 14.34 7.65 -24.35
N SER A 114 13.40 7.36 -25.24
CA SER A 114 12.00 7.11 -24.90
C SER A 114 11.67 5.63 -25.07
N ALA A 115 10.94 5.07 -24.11
CA ALA A 115 10.37 3.74 -24.16
C ALA A 115 8.84 3.84 -24.04
N SER A 116 8.12 3.10 -24.88
CA SER A 116 6.65 3.02 -24.81
C SER A 116 6.19 1.58 -25.02
N ILE A 117 5.10 1.21 -24.32
CA ILE A 117 4.46 -0.11 -24.45
C ILE A 117 3.08 0.10 -25.06
N THR A 118 2.79 -0.64 -26.14
CA THR A 118 1.48 -0.67 -26.79
C THR A 118 0.89 -2.07 -26.67
N GLY A 119 -0.33 -2.20 -26.13
CA GLY A 119 -1.06 -3.47 -26.11
C GLY A 119 -2.03 -3.57 -27.28
N ALA A 120 -2.30 -4.77 -27.76
CA ALA A 120 -3.16 -5.03 -28.93
C ALA A 120 -4.61 -4.53 -28.80
N GLN A 121 -5.06 -4.10 -27.62
CA GLN A 121 -6.43 -3.57 -27.38
C GLN A 121 -6.51 -2.04 -27.29
N ASN A 122 -5.42 -1.29 -27.36
CA ASN A 122 -5.39 0.17 -27.20
C ASN A 122 -5.05 0.95 -28.47
N SER A 123 -5.49 0.49 -29.63
CA SER A 123 -5.30 1.20 -30.92
C SER A 123 -6.17 2.45 -31.10
N ARG A 124 -6.78 2.99 -30.04
CA ARG A 124 -7.54 4.26 -30.04
C ARG A 124 -7.26 5.13 -28.83
N VAL A 125 -6.00 5.42 -28.54
CA VAL A 125 -5.67 6.58 -27.71
C VAL A 125 -5.31 7.72 -28.66
N PRO A 126 -6.11 8.83 -28.71
CA PRO A 126 -5.71 10.00 -29.49
C PRO A 126 -4.39 10.51 -28.92
N ASN A 127 -3.40 10.72 -29.79
CA ASN A 127 -2.17 11.49 -29.62
C ASN A 127 -2.04 12.29 -28.29
N GLN A 128 -2.02 11.61 -27.16
CA GLN A 128 -1.44 12.21 -25.97
C GLN A 128 0.06 12.17 -26.21
N LYS A 129 0.66 13.33 -26.41
CA LYS A 129 2.11 13.47 -26.32
C LYS A 129 2.56 12.68 -25.10
N PRO A 130 3.56 11.79 -25.24
CA PRO A 130 4.12 11.13 -24.05
C PRO A 130 4.36 12.24 -23.03
N ARG A 131 3.91 12.03 -21.79
CA ARG A 131 4.35 12.87 -20.69
C ARG A 131 5.83 12.56 -20.53
N VAL A 132 6.64 13.18 -21.39
CA VAL A 132 8.05 13.39 -21.10
C VAL A 132 7.99 14.26 -19.86
N ARG A 133 8.16 13.66 -18.70
CA ARG A 133 8.63 14.42 -17.56
C ARG A 133 10.01 14.90 -18.03
N ASP A 134 10.07 16.12 -18.53
CA ASP A 134 11.31 16.85 -18.58
C ASP A 134 11.81 16.93 -17.14
N MET A 135 12.47 15.86 -16.72
CA MET A 135 13.25 15.89 -15.50
C MET A 135 14.46 16.76 -15.81
N GLU A 136 14.25 18.08 -15.68
CA GLU A 136 15.37 19.00 -15.70
C GLU A 136 16.43 18.50 -14.71
N PRO A 137 17.71 18.56 -15.06
CA PRO A 137 18.81 18.20 -14.15
C PRO A 137 18.68 18.85 -12.77
N GLU A 138 18.11 20.06 -12.70
CA GLU A 138 17.74 20.76 -11.48
C GLU A 138 16.73 19.98 -10.59
N LEU A 139 15.83 19.18 -11.17
CA LEU A 139 14.88 18.36 -10.43
C LEU A 139 15.55 17.16 -9.76
N VAL A 140 16.55 16.56 -10.39
CA VAL A 140 17.33 15.45 -9.79
C VAL A 140 18.18 15.97 -8.63
N GLU A 141 18.75 17.16 -8.77
CA GLU A 141 19.53 17.80 -7.72
C GLU A 141 18.62 18.30 -6.57
N LYS A 142 17.46 18.86 -6.90
CA LYS A 142 16.42 19.23 -5.92
C LYS A 142 15.87 18.01 -5.16
N ARG A 143 15.63 16.88 -5.82
CA ARG A 143 15.20 15.64 -5.14
C ARG A 143 16.23 15.12 -4.13
N ARG A 144 17.52 15.34 -4.36
CA ARG A 144 18.60 14.91 -3.45
C ARG A 144 18.62 15.69 -2.13
N PHE A 145 18.01 16.89 -2.10
CA PHE A 145 17.91 17.80 -0.95
C PHE A 145 16.46 18.16 -0.59
N CYS A 146 15.46 17.50 -1.21
CA CYS A 146 14.05 17.74 -0.90
C CYS A 146 13.74 17.36 0.54
N LYS A 147 12.93 18.20 1.18
CA LYS A 147 12.28 17.83 2.45
C LYS A 147 11.44 16.57 2.21
N PRO A 148 11.37 15.63 3.17
CA PRO A 148 10.66 14.36 2.98
C PRO A 148 9.23 14.52 2.47
N TYR A 149 8.53 15.56 2.96
CA TYR A 149 7.18 15.88 2.55
C TYR A 149 7.07 16.20 1.04
N GLU A 150 7.98 17.03 0.52
CA GLU A 150 7.97 17.42 -0.90
C GLU A 150 8.29 16.21 -1.79
N ALA A 151 9.27 15.40 -1.38
CA ALA A 151 9.65 14.18 -2.10
C ALA A 151 8.49 13.18 -2.16
N LEU A 152 7.86 12.87 -1.03
CA LEU A 152 6.77 11.92 -0.95
C LEU A 152 5.49 12.43 -1.63
N THR A 153 5.20 13.75 -1.55
CA THR A 153 4.07 14.33 -2.29
C THR A 153 4.22 14.17 -3.80
N THR A 154 5.45 14.35 -4.33
CA THR A 154 5.74 14.12 -5.75
C THR A 154 5.66 12.64 -6.10
N ALA A 155 6.14 11.76 -5.23
CA ALA A 155 6.13 10.31 -5.44
C ALA A 155 4.71 9.71 -5.50
N LEU A 156 3.69 10.40 -4.98
CA LEU A 156 2.31 9.91 -5.12
C LEU A 156 1.89 9.70 -6.58
N ASP A 157 2.43 10.49 -7.51
CA ASP A 157 2.13 10.36 -8.94
C ASP A 157 2.68 9.06 -9.56
N ASP A 158 3.71 8.49 -8.96
CA ASP A 158 4.35 7.29 -9.47
C ASP A 158 3.50 6.03 -9.24
N TYR A 159 2.57 6.06 -8.27
CA TYR A 159 1.69 4.96 -7.94
C TYR A 159 0.34 4.99 -8.68
N VAL A 160 -0.06 6.17 -9.20
CA VAL A 160 -1.34 6.31 -9.92
C VAL A 160 -1.17 5.87 -11.36
N VAL A 161 -1.89 4.83 -11.74
CA VAL A 161 -1.86 4.27 -13.11
C VAL A 161 -3.26 4.17 -13.71
N LYS A 162 -3.35 4.10 -15.03
CA LYS A 162 -4.62 3.90 -15.74
C LYS A 162 -5.08 2.45 -15.67
N ARG A 163 -6.37 2.28 -15.39
CA ARG A 163 -7.11 1.03 -15.59
C ARG A 163 -8.37 1.35 -16.39
N ASN A 164 -8.40 0.95 -17.66
CA ASN A 164 -9.42 1.39 -18.62
C ASN A 164 -9.51 2.94 -18.66
N ASP A 165 -10.70 3.50 -18.46
CA ASP A 165 -10.93 4.94 -18.48
C ASP A 165 -10.70 5.63 -17.11
N LEU A 166 -10.50 4.85 -16.06
CA LEU A 166 -10.29 5.34 -14.69
C LEU A 166 -8.84 5.19 -14.22
N ASN A 167 -8.59 5.63 -12.99
CA ASN A 167 -7.30 5.44 -12.34
C ASN A 167 -7.39 4.31 -11.31
N THR A 168 -6.26 3.64 -11.11
CA THR A 168 -6.03 2.73 -9.98
C THR A 168 -4.66 3.00 -9.35
N VAL A 169 -4.29 2.24 -8.34
CA VAL A 169 -3.04 2.43 -7.60
C VAL A 169 -2.23 1.14 -7.64
N ILE A 170 -0.95 1.24 -8.02
CA ILE A 170 0.01 0.17 -7.76
C ILE A 170 0.38 0.24 -6.27
N ALA A 171 0.05 -0.80 -5.52
CA ALA A 171 0.25 -0.83 -4.06
C ALA A 171 1.72 -0.71 -3.66
N GLY A 172 2.64 -1.22 -4.48
CA GLY A 172 4.07 -1.07 -4.24
C GLY A 172 4.93 -1.67 -5.33
N TYR A 173 6.07 -1.03 -5.57
CA TYR A 173 7.04 -1.44 -6.57
C TYR A 173 8.20 -2.21 -5.94
N PRO A 174 8.69 -3.29 -6.62
CA PRO A 174 8.29 -3.76 -7.96
C PRO A 174 7.23 -4.87 -7.96
N TRP A 175 6.70 -5.34 -6.81
CA TRP A 175 6.02 -6.63 -6.74
C TRP A 175 4.49 -6.60 -6.60
N PHE A 176 3.91 -5.47 -6.19
CA PHE A 176 2.46 -5.42 -5.94
C PHE A 176 1.69 -4.89 -7.15
N LEU A 177 0.47 -5.36 -7.27
CA LEU A 177 -0.53 -4.89 -8.23
C LEU A 177 -1.45 -3.86 -7.57
N ASP A 178 -2.68 -3.74 -8.06
CA ASP A 178 -3.69 -2.92 -7.42
C ASP A 178 -4.45 -3.72 -6.34
N TRP A 179 -4.20 -3.31 -5.11
CA TRP A 179 -4.86 -3.85 -3.93
C TRP A 179 -5.92 -2.86 -3.45
N GLY A 180 -7.13 -3.38 -3.12
CA GLY A 180 -8.25 -2.55 -2.72
C GLY A 180 -7.98 -1.75 -1.45
N ARG A 181 -7.50 -2.40 -0.40
CA ARG A 181 -7.12 -1.73 0.86
C ARG A 181 -6.11 -0.63 0.62
N ASP A 182 -5.01 -0.95 -0.06
CA ASP A 182 -3.89 -0.04 -0.30
C ASP A 182 -4.34 1.17 -1.11
N ALA A 183 -5.12 0.94 -2.18
CA ALA A 183 -5.64 2.00 -3.03
C ALA A 183 -6.58 2.94 -2.27
N LEU A 184 -7.45 2.42 -1.40
CA LEU A 184 -8.42 3.20 -0.64
C LEU A 184 -7.76 4.01 0.50
N ILE A 185 -6.73 3.46 1.16
CA ILE A 185 -5.89 4.22 2.09
C ILE A 185 -5.10 5.29 1.33
N PHE A 186 -4.56 4.96 0.15
CA PHE A 186 -3.78 5.88 -0.67
C PHE A 186 -4.60 7.10 -1.12
N VAL A 187 -5.89 6.94 -1.41
CA VAL A 187 -6.81 8.05 -1.74
C VAL A 187 -6.77 9.16 -0.70
N ARG A 188 -6.64 8.84 0.58
CA ARG A 188 -6.59 9.82 1.68
C ARG A 188 -5.39 10.77 1.55
N GLY A 189 -4.23 10.22 1.14
CA GLY A 189 -3.03 11.02 0.86
C GLY A 189 -3.17 11.88 -0.40
N LEU A 190 -3.82 11.39 -1.46
CA LEU A 190 -4.14 12.17 -2.66
C LEU A 190 -5.02 13.38 -2.30
N LEU A 191 -6.06 13.17 -1.50
CA LEU A 191 -6.95 14.23 -1.02
C LEU A 191 -6.18 15.30 -0.24
N ALA A 192 -5.31 14.87 0.68
CA ALA A 192 -4.45 15.79 1.45
C ALA A 192 -3.46 16.56 0.57
N ALA A 193 -3.03 15.99 -0.55
CA ALA A 193 -2.18 16.63 -1.56
C ALA A 193 -2.96 17.50 -2.56
N GLY A 194 -4.29 17.59 -2.46
CA GLY A 194 -5.15 18.35 -3.37
C GLY A 194 -5.43 17.68 -4.72
N LYS A 195 -5.15 16.38 -4.87
CA LYS A 195 -5.33 15.59 -6.09
C LYS A 195 -6.74 14.97 -6.12
N MET A 196 -7.76 15.85 -6.22
CA MET A 196 -9.16 15.48 -6.09
C MET A 196 -9.68 14.60 -7.23
N ASP A 197 -9.25 14.85 -8.47
CA ASP A 197 -9.73 14.14 -9.64
C ASP A 197 -9.21 12.71 -9.69
N GLU A 198 -7.94 12.51 -9.33
CA GLU A 198 -7.35 11.17 -9.18
C GLU A 198 -8.05 10.40 -8.07
N ALA A 199 -8.30 11.03 -6.92
CA ALA A 199 -9.01 10.43 -5.80
C ALA A 199 -10.43 9.97 -6.19
N ARG A 200 -11.21 10.84 -6.83
CA ARG A 200 -12.56 10.49 -7.36
C ARG A 200 -12.51 9.34 -8.36
N SER A 201 -11.53 9.38 -9.26
CA SER A 201 -11.35 8.34 -10.29
C SER A 201 -11.08 6.97 -9.67
N ILE A 202 -10.23 6.91 -8.62
CA ILE A 202 -9.92 5.66 -7.91
C ILE A 202 -11.13 5.17 -7.10
N LEU A 203 -11.85 6.05 -6.43
CA LEU A 203 -13.07 5.68 -5.71
C LEU A 203 -14.13 5.13 -6.67
N ASN A 204 -14.35 5.76 -7.82
CA ASN A 204 -15.23 5.23 -8.87
C ASN A 204 -14.76 3.87 -9.39
N GLN A 205 -13.43 3.67 -9.56
CA GLN A 205 -12.88 2.40 -10.01
C GLN A 205 -13.24 1.26 -9.05
N PHE A 206 -13.01 1.44 -7.74
CA PHE A 206 -13.30 0.41 -6.75
C PHE A 206 -14.79 0.29 -6.43
N GLY A 207 -15.54 1.38 -6.48
CA GLY A 207 -17.00 1.38 -6.33
C GLY A 207 -17.71 0.53 -7.37
N GLN A 208 -17.26 0.54 -8.64
CA GLN A 208 -17.81 -0.31 -9.71
C GLN A 208 -17.65 -1.81 -9.44
N PHE A 209 -16.66 -2.20 -8.64
CA PHE A 209 -16.44 -3.60 -8.26
C PHE A 209 -17.22 -4.03 -7.02
N GLU A 210 -17.90 -3.12 -6.32
CA GLU A 210 -18.68 -3.52 -5.15
C GLU A 210 -19.79 -4.49 -5.53
N SER A 211 -19.88 -5.58 -4.78
CA SER A 211 -20.94 -6.58 -4.93
C SER A 211 -21.25 -7.23 -3.58
N ASN A 212 -22.53 -7.15 -3.15
CA ASN A 212 -23.01 -7.74 -1.91
C ASN A 212 -22.15 -7.38 -0.68
N GLY A 213 -21.74 -6.12 -0.58
CA GLY A 213 -20.95 -5.61 0.54
C GLY A 213 -19.45 -5.87 0.44
N THR A 214 -18.97 -6.47 -0.64
CA THR A 214 -17.56 -6.80 -0.81
C THR A 214 -16.91 -5.96 -1.91
N ILE A 215 -15.63 -5.62 -1.72
CA ILE A 215 -14.76 -5.00 -2.71
C ILE A 215 -13.57 -5.94 -2.94
N PRO A 216 -12.97 -6.02 -4.15
CA PRO A 216 -11.79 -6.83 -4.37
C PRO A 216 -10.64 -6.49 -3.40
N ASN A 217 -10.04 -7.51 -2.79
CA ASN A 217 -8.80 -7.35 -2.04
C ASN A 217 -7.63 -7.06 -2.98
N MET A 218 -7.61 -7.74 -4.13
CA MET A 218 -6.61 -7.57 -5.19
C MET A 218 -7.26 -7.76 -6.56
N ILE A 219 -6.81 -6.97 -7.54
CA ILE A 219 -7.20 -7.11 -8.93
C ILE A 219 -5.97 -7.54 -9.75
N ARG A 220 -6.06 -8.69 -10.42
CA ARG A 220 -5.02 -9.21 -11.31
C ARG A 220 -5.51 -9.20 -12.76
N GLY A 221 -5.03 -8.25 -13.56
CA GLY A 221 -5.53 -8.06 -14.91
C GLY A 221 -7.04 -7.79 -14.94
N LYS A 222 -7.84 -8.75 -15.45
CA LYS A 222 -9.31 -8.69 -15.44
C LYS A 222 -9.94 -9.44 -14.26
N ASP A 223 -9.16 -10.20 -13.49
CA ASP A 223 -9.64 -10.98 -12.36
C ASP A 223 -9.74 -10.09 -11.10
N ALA A 224 -10.96 -9.87 -10.64
CA ALA A 224 -11.33 -9.17 -9.43
C ALA A 224 -12.03 -10.11 -8.41
N GLY A 225 -11.82 -11.42 -8.54
CA GLY A 225 -12.50 -12.45 -7.75
C GLY A 225 -11.97 -12.61 -6.32
N ASN A 226 -10.73 -12.20 -6.04
CA ASN A 226 -10.21 -12.21 -4.67
C ASN A 226 -10.88 -11.09 -3.84
N ARG A 227 -11.78 -11.49 -2.94
CA ARG A 227 -12.53 -10.58 -2.06
C ARG A 227 -12.34 -10.90 -0.58
N ASN A 228 -11.23 -11.55 -0.22
CA ASN A 228 -10.91 -11.95 1.14
C ASN A 228 -10.37 -10.75 1.94
N THR A 229 -11.26 -9.82 2.26
CA THR A 229 -10.94 -8.60 2.99
C THR A 229 -12.18 -8.07 3.72
N SER A 230 -12.03 -7.73 4.99
CA SER A 230 -13.07 -7.06 5.80
C SER A 230 -12.81 -5.55 5.93
N ASP A 231 -11.60 -5.11 5.68
CA ASP A 231 -11.20 -3.71 5.87
C ASP A 231 -11.32 -2.87 4.61
N ALA A 232 -11.08 -3.40 3.40
CA ALA A 232 -11.15 -2.61 2.17
C ALA A 232 -12.52 -1.95 1.96
N PRO A 233 -13.69 -2.64 2.12
CA PRO A 233 -14.99 -1.95 2.03
C PRO A 233 -15.16 -0.84 3.08
N LEU A 234 -14.58 -0.99 4.26
CA LEU A 234 -14.65 0.03 5.31
C LEU A 234 -13.70 1.21 5.07
N TRP A 235 -12.53 0.97 4.48
CA TRP A 235 -11.66 2.04 4.00
C TRP A 235 -12.31 2.87 2.88
N PHE A 236 -13.21 2.28 2.09
CA PHE A 236 -14.00 3.02 1.11
C PHE A 236 -14.87 4.10 1.77
N PHE A 237 -15.51 3.78 2.91
CA PHE A 237 -16.23 4.78 3.71
C PHE A 237 -15.32 5.91 4.19
N VAL A 238 -14.18 5.56 4.76
CA VAL A 238 -13.24 6.56 5.31
C VAL A 238 -12.73 7.49 4.20
N ALA A 239 -12.40 6.93 3.03
CA ALA A 239 -11.95 7.73 1.89
C ALA A 239 -13.06 8.63 1.32
N CYS A 240 -14.31 8.16 1.23
CA CYS A 240 -15.46 8.98 0.83
C CYS A 240 -15.76 10.08 1.86
N ALA A 241 -15.68 9.78 3.15
CA ALA A 241 -15.88 10.77 4.21
C ALA A 241 -14.80 11.86 4.18
N ASP A 242 -13.53 11.49 3.97
CA ASP A 242 -12.44 12.45 3.79
C ASP A 242 -12.66 13.34 2.55
N LEU A 243 -13.13 12.77 1.43
CA LEU A 243 -13.45 13.53 0.22
C LEU A 243 -14.58 14.55 0.48
N VAL A 244 -15.70 14.11 1.06
CA VAL A 244 -16.86 14.98 1.41
C VAL A 244 -16.42 16.11 2.34
N ARG A 245 -15.65 15.80 3.37
CA ARG A 245 -15.13 16.79 4.33
C ARG A 245 -14.22 17.83 3.66
N ILE A 246 -13.33 17.43 2.77
CA ILE A 246 -12.40 18.33 2.07
C ILE A 246 -13.12 19.15 1.00
N GLN A 247 -14.07 18.55 0.30
CA GLN A 247 -14.88 19.21 -0.73
C GLN A 247 -15.92 20.18 -0.12
N GLY A 248 -16.39 19.92 1.10
CA GLY A 248 -17.39 20.72 1.81
C GLY A 248 -18.83 20.51 1.31
N ASN A 249 -19.07 19.49 0.49
CA ASN A 249 -20.40 19.08 0.02
C ASN A 249 -20.43 17.58 -0.29
N GLU A 250 -21.64 17.03 -0.53
CA GLU A 250 -21.90 15.61 -0.78
C GLU A 250 -22.05 15.26 -2.29
N ASP A 251 -21.82 16.18 -3.22
CA ASP A 251 -22.11 16.01 -4.65
C ASP A 251 -21.47 14.73 -5.24
N PHE A 252 -20.29 14.36 -4.73
CA PHE A 252 -19.63 13.14 -5.16
C PHE A 252 -20.42 11.88 -4.81
N LEU A 253 -21.13 11.87 -3.68
CA LEU A 253 -21.91 10.71 -3.26
C LEU A 253 -23.07 10.41 -4.19
N ASP A 254 -23.61 11.43 -4.83
CA ASP A 254 -24.73 11.31 -5.78
C ASP A 254 -24.24 11.16 -7.23
N SER A 255 -22.91 11.13 -7.44
CA SER A 255 -22.34 10.86 -8.76
C SER A 255 -22.51 9.39 -9.16
N THR A 256 -22.68 9.18 -10.48
CA THR A 256 -22.85 7.84 -11.04
C THR A 256 -21.56 7.02 -10.99
N CYS A 257 -21.66 5.80 -10.48
CA CYS A 257 -20.62 4.80 -10.42
C CYS A 257 -21.15 3.46 -10.95
N GLY A 258 -20.89 3.16 -12.22
CA GLY A 258 -21.54 2.04 -12.89
C GLY A 258 -23.04 2.34 -13.12
N ASP A 259 -23.89 1.50 -12.57
CA ASP A 259 -25.36 1.60 -12.62
C ASP A 259 -26.00 2.19 -11.34
N ARG A 260 -25.19 2.58 -10.37
CA ARG A 260 -25.60 3.09 -9.05
C ARG A 260 -24.89 4.40 -8.73
N THR A 261 -25.24 5.04 -7.62
CA THR A 261 -24.48 6.15 -7.06
C THR A 261 -23.46 5.63 -6.04
N ILE A 262 -22.46 6.46 -5.70
CA ILE A 262 -21.53 6.16 -4.60
C ILE A 262 -22.30 5.98 -3.29
N ARG A 263 -23.34 6.78 -3.06
CA ARG A 263 -24.23 6.68 -1.90
C ARG A 263 -24.89 5.30 -1.83
N ASP A 264 -25.47 4.81 -2.94
CA ASP A 264 -26.07 3.46 -3.00
C ASP A 264 -25.05 2.36 -2.66
N ILE A 265 -23.80 2.53 -3.10
CA ILE A 265 -22.71 1.58 -2.81
C ILE A 265 -22.39 1.56 -1.31
N LEU A 266 -22.29 2.72 -0.66
CA LEU A 266 -22.04 2.81 0.78
C LEU A 266 -23.16 2.10 1.57
N PHE A 267 -24.42 2.38 1.25
CA PHE A 267 -25.56 1.70 1.89
C PHE A 267 -25.60 0.19 1.57
N SER A 268 -25.22 -0.21 0.35
CA SER A 268 -25.10 -1.63 -0.01
C SER A 268 -24.10 -2.36 0.88
N ILE A 269 -22.91 -1.78 1.08
CA ILE A 269 -21.87 -2.34 1.94
C ILE A 269 -22.38 -2.46 3.39
N ALA A 270 -22.94 -1.38 3.95
CA ALA A 270 -23.43 -1.38 5.33
C ALA A 270 -24.52 -2.43 5.57
N ASN A 271 -25.52 -2.46 4.69
CA ASN A 271 -26.61 -3.45 4.77
C ASN A 271 -26.11 -4.90 4.66
N ALA A 272 -25.09 -5.14 3.85
CA ALA A 272 -24.50 -6.46 3.71
C ALA A 272 -23.68 -6.85 4.96
N TYR A 273 -22.99 -5.91 5.58
CA TYR A 273 -22.28 -6.15 6.84
C TYR A 273 -23.24 -6.48 7.97
N GLU A 274 -24.40 -5.82 8.03
CA GLU A 274 -25.44 -6.14 9.00
C GLU A 274 -26.07 -7.53 8.79
N LYS A 275 -26.39 -7.87 7.53
CA LYS A 275 -27.11 -9.10 7.18
C LYS A 275 -26.20 -10.32 6.99
N GLY A 276 -24.93 -10.10 6.76
CA GLY A 276 -23.95 -11.10 6.37
C GLY A 276 -23.58 -11.05 4.88
N THR A 277 -22.29 -10.95 4.59
CA THR A 277 -21.73 -10.98 3.23
C THR A 277 -21.51 -12.42 2.74
N PRO A 278 -21.41 -12.65 1.43
CA PRO A 278 -21.17 -14.00 0.88
C PRO A 278 -19.87 -14.65 1.36
N ASN A 279 -18.87 -13.85 1.76
CA ASN A 279 -17.56 -14.29 2.24
C ASN A 279 -17.48 -14.38 3.78
N GLY A 280 -18.61 -14.25 4.49
CA GLY A 280 -18.73 -14.57 5.92
C GLY A 280 -18.51 -13.40 6.89
N ILE A 281 -18.40 -12.17 6.42
CA ILE A 281 -18.37 -10.97 7.27
C ILE A 281 -19.80 -10.69 7.73
N HIS A 282 -20.04 -10.44 9.02
CA HIS A 282 -21.35 -10.12 9.55
C HIS A 282 -21.28 -9.36 10.87
N MET A 283 -22.27 -8.56 11.16
CA MET A 283 -22.41 -7.83 12.43
C MET A 283 -23.05 -8.73 13.50
N ASP A 284 -22.51 -8.71 14.71
CA ASP A 284 -23.17 -9.26 15.90
C ASP A 284 -24.28 -8.30 16.35
N PRO A 285 -25.56 -8.76 16.39
CA PRO A 285 -26.69 -7.86 16.66
C PRO A 285 -26.70 -7.27 18.08
N GLU A 286 -26.06 -7.93 19.06
CA GLU A 286 -26.04 -7.46 20.44
C GLU A 286 -25.00 -6.36 20.67
N SER A 287 -23.78 -6.57 20.20
CA SER A 287 -22.66 -5.65 20.36
C SER A 287 -22.53 -4.62 19.25
N CYS A 288 -23.14 -4.84 18.10
CA CYS A 288 -22.93 -4.18 16.81
C CYS A 288 -21.48 -4.27 16.27
N LEU A 289 -20.66 -5.17 16.81
CA LEU A 289 -19.31 -5.42 16.31
C LEU A 289 -19.34 -6.30 15.06
N VAL A 290 -18.36 -6.12 14.17
CA VAL A 290 -18.26 -6.88 12.91
C VAL A 290 -17.31 -8.06 13.07
N PHE A 291 -17.85 -9.27 12.83
CA PHE A 291 -17.05 -10.49 12.71
C PHE A 291 -16.26 -10.49 11.41
N SER A 292 -14.97 -10.79 11.51
CA SER A 292 -14.04 -10.93 10.39
C SER A 292 -13.53 -12.37 10.27
N PRO A 293 -13.65 -13.00 9.12
CA PRO A 293 -13.03 -14.30 8.85
C PRO A 293 -11.51 -14.28 8.98
N THR A 294 -10.91 -15.45 9.03
CA THR A 294 -9.46 -15.66 9.08
C THR A 294 -8.74 -14.96 7.93
N HIS A 295 -7.71 -14.18 8.22
CA HIS A 295 -6.85 -13.45 7.26
C HIS A 295 -7.55 -12.40 6.40
N PHE A 296 -8.66 -11.81 6.86
CA PHE A 296 -9.41 -10.80 6.13
C PHE A 296 -9.06 -9.35 6.53
N THR A 297 -8.02 -9.14 7.31
CA THR A 297 -7.50 -7.82 7.68
C THR A 297 -6.19 -7.52 6.94
N TRP A 298 -5.59 -6.36 7.19
CA TRP A 298 -4.28 -6.04 6.62
C TRP A 298 -3.16 -7.02 7.03
N MET A 299 -3.39 -7.79 8.12
CA MET A 299 -2.52 -8.87 8.57
C MET A 299 -2.94 -10.21 7.93
N ASP A 300 -2.87 -10.30 6.60
CA ASP A 300 -3.52 -11.33 5.78
C ASP A 300 -2.63 -12.49 5.31
N THR A 301 -1.41 -12.64 5.85
CA THR A 301 -0.53 -13.77 5.52
C THR A 301 -1.14 -15.10 5.94
N ASN A 302 -1.49 -15.95 4.98
CA ASN A 302 -2.31 -17.14 5.18
C ASN A 302 -1.59 -18.50 5.15
N HIS A 303 -0.31 -18.58 4.75
CA HIS A 303 0.42 -19.85 4.81
C HIS A 303 1.94 -19.62 4.86
N PRO A 304 2.61 -20.15 5.87
CA PRO A 304 2.03 -20.56 7.15
C PRO A 304 1.36 -19.37 7.84
N ALA A 305 0.19 -19.63 8.46
CA ALA A 305 -0.62 -18.58 9.05
C ALA A 305 0.02 -18.00 10.31
N GLY A 306 0.54 -16.77 10.20
CA GLY A 306 1.15 -16.06 11.33
C GLY A 306 0.14 -15.31 12.20
N THR A 307 -0.97 -14.84 11.61
CA THR A 307 -1.94 -13.94 12.25
C THR A 307 -3.35 -14.17 11.75
N PRO A 308 -4.00 -15.30 12.06
CA PRO A 308 -5.34 -15.60 11.57
C PRO A 308 -6.39 -14.58 12.00
N ARG A 309 -6.37 -14.10 13.25
CA ARG A 309 -7.23 -13.04 13.81
C ARG A 309 -8.71 -13.19 13.49
N GLN A 310 -9.21 -14.44 13.49
CA GLN A 310 -10.64 -14.73 13.30
C GLN A 310 -11.42 -14.26 14.52
N GLY A 311 -12.52 -13.56 14.30
CA GLY A 311 -13.37 -13.01 15.34
C GLY A 311 -13.65 -11.53 15.13
N TYR A 312 -13.35 -10.69 16.10
CA TYR A 312 -13.62 -9.26 16.09
C TYR A 312 -12.29 -8.47 16.21
N PRO A 313 -11.52 -8.23 15.14
CA PRO A 313 -10.29 -7.43 15.19
C PRO A 313 -10.58 -5.96 15.48
N ILE A 314 -9.78 -5.31 16.30
CA ILE A 314 -10.05 -3.95 16.82
C ILE A 314 -10.09 -2.88 15.72
N GLU A 315 -9.22 -2.95 14.71
CA GLU A 315 -9.21 -1.98 13.60
C GLU A 315 -10.47 -2.09 12.74
N ILE A 316 -11.03 -3.29 12.59
CA ILE A 316 -12.30 -3.48 11.89
C ILE A 316 -13.43 -2.78 12.63
N GLN A 317 -13.44 -2.84 13.97
CA GLN A 317 -14.45 -2.15 14.77
C GLN A 317 -14.29 -0.63 14.69
N ALA A 318 -13.07 -0.13 14.68
CA ALA A 318 -12.79 1.28 14.53
C ALA A 318 -13.25 1.81 13.16
N LEU A 319 -12.95 1.08 12.09
CA LEU A 319 -13.40 1.39 10.73
C LEU A 319 -14.92 1.32 10.59
N TRP A 320 -15.54 0.31 11.20
CA TRP A 320 -16.99 0.16 11.21
C TRP A 320 -17.69 1.29 11.97
N PHE A 321 -17.15 1.69 13.12
CA PHE A 321 -17.60 2.88 13.84
C PHE A 321 -17.57 4.13 12.95
N ALA A 322 -16.47 4.35 12.22
CA ALA A 322 -16.33 5.48 11.31
C ALA A 322 -17.35 5.42 10.17
N ALA A 323 -17.61 4.22 9.61
CA ALA A 323 -18.61 3.99 8.59
C ALA A 323 -20.03 4.32 9.07
N LEU A 324 -20.43 3.81 10.24
CA LEU A 324 -21.73 4.09 10.85
C LEU A 324 -21.92 5.58 11.17
N SER A 325 -20.87 6.23 11.69
CA SER A 325 -20.87 7.66 11.96
C SER A 325 -21.03 8.49 10.68
N PHE A 326 -20.39 8.06 9.59
CA PHE A 326 -20.55 8.73 8.30
C PHE A 326 -21.96 8.52 7.73
N LEU A 327 -22.51 7.31 7.81
CA LEU A 327 -23.88 7.03 7.36
C LEU A 327 -24.92 7.87 8.12
N SER A 328 -24.74 8.11 9.41
CA SER A 328 -25.65 8.97 10.19
C SER A 328 -25.67 10.43 9.70
N LEU A 329 -24.61 10.87 9.01
CA LEU A 329 -24.53 12.23 8.43
C LEU A 329 -25.15 12.33 7.04
N ILE A 330 -25.06 11.24 6.25
CA ILE A 330 -25.44 11.26 4.82
C ILE A 330 -26.74 10.53 4.52
N ASP A 331 -27.46 10.01 5.51
CA ASP A 331 -28.71 9.27 5.29
C ASP A 331 -29.84 10.20 4.84
N PRO A 332 -30.32 10.10 3.59
CA PRO A 332 -31.36 10.97 3.07
C PRO A 332 -32.77 10.62 3.62
N SER A 333 -32.95 9.45 4.23
CA SER A 333 -34.26 9.03 4.75
C SER A 333 -34.66 9.78 6.01
N GLY A 334 -33.70 10.45 6.67
CA GLY A 334 -33.89 11.10 7.96
C GLY A 334 -33.95 10.13 9.16
N ASP A 335 -33.69 8.83 8.92
CA ASP A 335 -33.60 7.79 9.97
C ASP A 335 -32.16 7.62 10.47
N ALA A 336 -31.46 8.75 10.56
CA ALA A 336 -30.08 8.79 11.05
C ALA A 336 -29.92 8.24 12.47
N GLY A 337 -31.03 8.12 13.23
CA GLY A 337 -31.04 7.60 14.60
C GLY A 337 -30.53 6.17 14.70
N ASP A 338 -30.89 5.28 13.78
CA ASP A 338 -30.46 3.88 13.79
C ASP A 338 -28.92 3.75 13.59
N TRP A 339 -28.32 4.51 12.68
CA TRP A 339 -26.88 4.54 12.47
C TRP A 339 -26.12 5.12 13.67
N THR A 340 -26.67 6.18 14.28
CA THR A 340 -26.13 6.80 15.50
C THR A 340 -26.17 5.84 16.68
N ASP A 341 -27.27 5.13 16.88
CA ASP A 341 -27.42 4.13 17.95
C ASP A 341 -26.43 2.98 17.77
N LYS A 342 -26.27 2.47 16.56
CA LYS A 342 -25.29 1.42 16.25
C LYS A 342 -23.86 1.89 16.50
N SER A 343 -23.50 3.09 16.05
CA SER A 343 -22.15 3.63 16.30
C SER A 343 -21.86 3.79 17.78
N SER A 344 -22.84 4.27 18.57
CA SER A 344 -22.73 4.38 20.03
C SER A 344 -22.59 3.02 20.72
N ARG A 345 -23.27 2.00 20.20
CA ARG A 345 -23.14 0.61 20.69
C ARG A 345 -21.76 0.03 20.38
N VAL A 346 -21.21 0.30 19.20
CA VAL A 346 -19.82 -0.09 18.84
C VAL A 346 -18.82 0.53 19.81
N GLN A 347 -18.93 1.84 20.10
CA GLN A 347 -18.08 2.51 21.11
C GLN A 347 -18.18 1.87 22.48
N THR A 348 -19.41 1.60 22.94
CA THR A 348 -19.67 0.95 24.23
C THR A 348 -19.07 -0.45 24.26
N SER A 349 -19.23 -1.22 23.19
CA SER A 349 -18.69 -2.58 23.06
C SER A 349 -17.17 -2.60 23.03
N ILE A 350 -16.52 -1.65 22.34
CA ILE A 350 -15.06 -1.49 22.38
C ILE A 350 -14.58 -1.23 23.80
N SER A 351 -15.22 -0.29 24.50
CA SER A 351 -14.83 0.07 25.87
C SER A 351 -14.99 -1.10 26.86
N ASN A 352 -16.04 -1.90 26.70
CA ASN A 352 -16.37 -2.96 27.64
C ASN A 352 -15.66 -4.28 27.35
N LEU A 353 -15.43 -4.63 26.09
CA LEU A 353 -14.94 -5.96 25.71
C LEU A 353 -13.44 -5.99 25.37
N TYR A 354 -12.86 -4.86 24.94
CA TYR A 354 -11.45 -4.83 24.52
C TYR A 354 -10.51 -4.30 25.58
N TRP A 355 -10.99 -3.52 26.55
CA TRP A 355 -10.11 -2.90 27.53
C TRP A 355 -9.46 -3.92 28.45
N LEU A 356 -8.15 -4.01 28.41
CA LEU A 356 -7.34 -4.89 29.27
C LEU A 356 -6.84 -4.10 30.49
N GLU A 357 -7.58 -4.13 31.58
CA GLU A 357 -7.33 -3.31 32.78
C GLU A 357 -5.90 -3.44 33.32
N LYS A 358 -5.34 -4.63 33.35
CA LYS A 358 -3.98 -4.89 33.83
C LYS A 358 -2.90 -4.39 32.87
N SER A 359 -3.19 -4.41 31.58
CA SER A 359 -2.24 -4.05 30.51
C SER A 359 -2.31 -2.58 30.16
N GLY A 360 -3.47 -1.93 30.36
CA GLY A 360 -3.67 -0.52 30.07
C GLY A 360 -3.79 -0.20 28.57
N TYR A 361 -4.22 -1.19 27.76
CA TYR A 361 -4.45 -1.04 26.31
C TYR A 361 -5.59 -1.95 25.85
N LEU A 362 -5.97 -1.84 24.57
CA LEU A 362 -7.04 -2.65 23.99
C LEU A 362 -6.52 -4.00 23.49
N SER A 363 -7.30 -5.07 23.68
CA SER A 363 -7.09 -6.35 23.00
C SER A 363 -6.99 -6.14 21.49
N ASP A 364 -6.11 -6.85 20.81
CA ASP A 364 -5.96 -6.77 19.36
C ASP A 364 -7.13 -7.45 18.63
N CYS A 365 -7.62 -8.55 19.18
CA CYS A 365 -8.76 -9.29 18.60
C CYS A 365 -9.54 -10.01 19.70
N LEU A 366 -10.87 -9.98 19.61
CA LEU A 366 -11.70 -10.90 20.37
C LEU A 366 -11.89 -12.15 19.50
N HIS A 367 -11.21 -13.23 19.87
CA HIS A 367 -11.15 -14.46 19.07
C HIS A 367 -12.39 -15.33 19.29
N THR A 368 -13.02 -15.74 18.20
CA THR A 368 -14.16 -16.65 18.24
C THR A 368 -14.42 -17.31 16.89
N ASP A 369 -15.29 -18.31 16.88
CA ASP A 369 -15.83 -18.90 15.66
C ASP A 369 -17.00 -18.08 15.11
N SER A 370 -17.27 -18.23 13.80
CA SER A 370 -18.40 -17.57 13.16
C SER A 370 -19.72 -17.90 13.86
N GLY A 371 -20.59 -16.90 14.02
CA GLY A 371 -21.92 -17.01 14.62
C GLY A 371 -21.94 -17.00 16.15
N LYS A 372 -20.80 -16.83 16.82
CA LYS A 372 -20.76 -16.61 18.28
C LYS A 372 -20.76 -15.11 18.59
N PRO A 373 -21.55 -14.65 19.60
CA PRO A 373 -21.56 -13.25 20.01
C PRO A 373 -20.20 -12.76 20.49
N ALA A 374 -19.91 -11.48 20.28
CA ALA A 374 -18.66 -10.86 20.70
C ALA A 374 -18.43 -10.93 22.22
N ALA A 375 -19.50 -10.88 23.02
CA ALA A 375 -19.43 -11.02 24.47
C ALA A 375 -18.93 -12.40 24.95
N GLN A 376 -18.93 -13.41 24.08
CA GLN A 376 -18.44 -14.76 24.36
C GLN A 376 -17.07 -15.03 23.74
N ALA A 377 -16.48 -14.04 23.08
CA ALA A 377 -15.19 -14.17 22.44
C ALA A 377 -14.04 -13.96 23.44
N ASP A 378 -12.90 -14.61 23.17
CA ASP A 378 -11.71 -14.55 24.03
C ASP A 378 -10.81 -13.38 23.61
N PRO A 379 -10.57 -12.37 24.46
CA PRO A 379 -9.61 -11.31 24.17
C PRO A 379 -8.17 -11.84 24.20
N ASP A 380 -7.31 -11.32 23.32
CA ASP A 380 -5.87 -11.53 23.43
C ASP A 380 -5.16 -10.31 24.07
N ASP A 381 -3.95 -10.53 24.53
CA ASP A 381 -3.09 -9.51 25.12
C ASP A 381 -1.86 -9.18 24.25
N ALA A 382 -1.92 -9.54 22.98
CA ALA A 382 -0.90 -9.21 22.02
C ALA A 382 -0.85 -7.69 21.79
N LEU A 383 0.21 -7.03 22.21
CA LEU A 383 0.37 -5.60 21.94
C LEU A 383 0.72 -5.38 20.47
N ARG A 384 -0.25 -4.87 19.72
CA ARG A 384 -0.18 -4.55 18.30
C ARG A 384 -0.63 -3.11 18.04
N PRO A 385 -0.24 -2.51 16.90
CA PRO A 385 -0.55 -1.11 16.60
C PRO A 385 -2.01 -0.88 16.17
N ASN A 386 -2.80 -1.92 15.89
CA ASN A 386 -4.14 -1.83 15.30
C ASN A 386 -5.11 -0.98 16.12
N GLN A 387 -4.96 -0.95 17.45
CA GLN A 387 -5.73 -0.11 18.36
C GLN A 387 -5.54 1.40 18.14
N LEU A 388 -4.50 1.83 17.41
CA LEU A 388 -4.31 3.23 17.03
C LEU A 388 -5.47 3.74 16.18
N PHE A 389 -6.09 2.88 15.37
CA PHE A 389 -7.27 3.26 14.59
C PHE A 389 -8.49 3.54 15.44
N ALA A 390 -8.62 2.89 16.60
CA ALA A 390 -9.69 3.21 17.54
C ALA A 390 -9.55 4.64 18.11
N VAL A 391 -8.33 5.16 18.19
CA VAL A 391 -8.04 6.54 18.58
C VAL A 391 -8.26 7.50 17.40
N THR A 392 -7.63 7.25 16.26
CA THR A 392 -7.62 8.18 15.11
C THR A 392 -8.97 8.29 14.42
N LEU A 393 -9.81 7.27 14.47
CA LEU A 393 -11.16 7.26 13.91
C LEU A 393 -12.25 7.61 14.94
N GLY A 394 -11.87 7.94 16.19
CA GLY A 394 -12.79 8.42 17.22
C GLY A 394 -13.65 7.34 17.92
N ALA A 395 -13.34 6.05 17.70
CA ALA A 395 -14.06 4.95 18.35
C ALA A 395 -13.80 4.88 19.87
N VAL A 396 -12.72 5.48 20.36
CA VAL A 396 -12.43 5.68 21.78
C VAL A 396 -12.52 7.18 22.10
N PRO A 397 -13.60 7.65 22.74
CA PRO A 397 -13.83 9.07 22.98
C PRO A 397 -13.09 9.65 24.19
N ASP A 398 -12.66 8.80 25.15
CA ASP A 398 -11.99 9.24 26.38
C ASP A 398 -10.51 9.58 26.13
N PRO A 399 -10.09 10.86 26.26
CA PRO A 399 -8.70 11.25 26.06
C PRO A 399 -7.73 10.58 27.05
N ALA A 400 -8.18 10.15 28.23
CA ALA A 400 -7.34 9.47 29.19
C ALA A 400 -7.04 8.02 28.73
N ILE A 401 -8.04 7.36 28.17
CA ILE A 401 -7.86 6.03 27.55
C ILE A 401 -6.99 6.16 26.29
N CYS A 402 -7.25 7.15 25.42
CA CYS A 402 -6.41 7.43 24.25
C CYS A 402 -4.92 7.59 24.61
N ARG A 403 -4.60 8.35 25.68
CA ARG A 403 -3.22 8.49 26.16
C ARG A 403 -2.60 7.19 26.61
N LYS A 404 -3.35 6.32 27.29
CA LYS A 404 -2.85 5.00 27.70
C LYS A 404 -2.55 4.10 26.49
N ILE A 405 -3.46 4.08 25.50
CA ILE A 405 -3.28 3.32 24.25
C ILE A 405 -2.00 3.78 23.52
N VAL A 406 -1.86 5.09 23.33
CA VAL A 406 -0.71 5.66 22.61
C VAL A 406 0.60 5.40 23.37
N ALA A 407 0.60 5.54 24.71
CA ALA A 407 1.76 5.24 25.55
C ALA A 407 2.14 3.76 25.49
N ALA A 408 1.17 2.84 25.49
CA ALA A 408 1.47 1.42 25.30
C ALA A 408 2.09 1.13 23.91
N CYS A 409 1.61 1.76 22.87
CA CYS A 409 2.13 1.60 21.50
C CYS A 409 3.53 2.24 21.31
N GLU A 410 4.03 3.06 22.24
CA GLU A 410 5.40 3.60 22.19
C GLU A 410 6.47 2.49 22.15
N GLU A 411 6.22 1.35 22.81
CA GLU A 411 7.09 0.18 22.77
C GLU A 411 7.28 -0.40 21.35
N LEU A 412 6.31 -0.17 20.46
CA LEU A 412 6.36 -0.67 19.09
C LEU A 412 7.21 0.21 18.16
N LEU A 413 7.59 1.41 18.59
CA LEU A 413 8.27 2.36 17.73
C LEU A 413 9.68 1.92 17.38
N VAL A 414 10.00 2.09 16.10
CA VAL A 414 11.34 2.10 15.55
C VAL A 414 11.49 3.32 14.65
N PRO A 415 12.70 3.78 14.30
CA PRO A 415 12.84 5.00 13.51
C PRO A 415 12.10 4.95 12.16
N GLY A 416 10.98 5.67 12.05
CA GLY A 416 10.16 5.80 10.83
C GLY A 416 9.16 4.66 10.58
N ALA A 417 8.98 3.73 11.54
CA ALA A 417 8.02 2.63 11.40
C ALA A 417 7.49 2.16 12.77
N VAL A 418 6.49 1.29 12.74
CA VAL A 418 5.86 0.69 13.93
C VAL A 418 5.87 -0.83 13.81
N ARG A 419 6.40 -1.52 14.81
CA ARG A 419 6.37 -2.99 14.88
C ARG A 419 4.96 -3.51 14.86
N SER A 420 4.74 -4.58 14.13
CA SER A 420 3.44 -5.25 14.03
C SER A 420 3.07 -6.04 15.30
N LEU A 421 4.05 -6.32 16.17
CA LEU A 421 3.90 -6.99 17.46
C LEU A 421 5.03 -6.55 18.39
N ALA A 422 4.74 -6.38 19.68
CA ALA A 422 5.73 -6.14 20.70
C ALA A 422 6.54 -7.42 21.03
N ASP A 423 7.82 -7.23 21.38
CA ASP A 423 8.72 -8.30 21.83
C ASP A 423 8.43 -8.65 23.30
N ARG A 424 7.33 -9.38 23.52
CA ARG A 424 6.88 -9.80 24.85
C ARG A 424 6.14 -11.13 24.83
N LEU A 425 5.99 -11.75 26.00
CA LEU A 425 5.14 -12.91 26.16
C LEU A 425 3.66 -12.54 26.01
N VAL A 426 2.89 -13.46 25.44
CA VAL A 426 1.44 -13.39 25.33
C VAL A 426 0.77 -14.52 26.14
N SER A 427 -0.36 -14.23 26.78
CA SER A 427 -1.09 -15.23 27.55
C SER A 427 -1.84 -16.23 26.65
N ARG A 428 -2.43 -15.72 25.54
CA ARG A 428 -3.05 -16.56 24.51
C ARG A 428 -1.97 -17.09 23.56
N PRO A 429 -1.82 -18.43 23.41
CA PRO A 429 -0.81 -18.98 22.50
C PRO A 429 -1.14 -18.68 21.04
N MET A 430 -0.15 -18.30 20.27
CA MET A 430 -0.20 -17.96 18.84
C MET A 430 0.71 -18.90 18.04
N PRO A 431 0.34 -20.18 17.86
CA PRO A 431 1.17 -21.14 17.14
C PRO A 431 1.14 -20.88 15.65
N ILE A 432 2.30 -21.02 15.00
CA ILE A 432 2.47 -21.01 13.56
C ILE A 432 2.82 -22.43 13.12
N TYR A 433 2.04 -23.00 12.21
CA TYR A 433 2.24 -24.35 11.74
C TYR A 433 2.79 -24.38 10.31
N HIS A 434 3.80 -25.21 10.10
CA HIS A 434 4.31 -25.56 8.78
C HIS A 434 4.56 -27.06 8.71
N ASN A 435 4.01 -27.74 7.69
CA ASN A 435 4.10 -29.19 7.50
C ASN A 435 3.77 -29.99 8.79
N GLY A 436 2.73 -29.60 9.50
CA GLY A 436 2.25 -30.26 10.74
C GLY A 436 3.12 -30.03 11.98
N ARG A 437 4.11 -29.14 11.92
CA ARG A 437 4.98 -28.80 13.06
C ARG A 437 4.81 -27.34 13.44
N THR A 438 4.86 -27.05 14.74
CA THR A 438 4.93 -25.67 15.23
C THR A 438 6.33 -25.14 14.98
N ILE A 439 6.46 -23.98 14.32
CA ILE A 439 7.74 -23.39 13.91
C ILE A 439 8.13 -22.13 14.72
N ASN A 440 7.32 -21.74 15.70
CA ASN A 440 7.57 -20.62 16.61
C ASN A 440 7.39 -21.03 18.08
N ASN A 441 7.72 -20.11 19.00
CA ASN A 441 7.24 -20.20 20.39
C ASN A 441 5.85 -19.57 20.47
N PRO A 442 4.76 -20.32 20.71
CA PRO A 442 3.41 -19.78 20.70
C PRO A 442 3.14 -18.69 21.75
N HIS A 443 3.85 -18.72 22.87
CA HIS A 443 3.74 -17.70 23.92
C HIS A 443 4.73 -16.55 23.78
N HIS A 444 5.66 -16.62 22.83
CA HIS A 444 6.57 -15.54 22.46
C HIS A 444 6.65 -15.49 20.92
N PRO A 445 5.57 -15.07 20.24
CA PRO A 445 5.47 -15.15 18.80
C PRO A 445 6.30 -14.10 18.04
N TYR A 446 6.93 -13.15 18.73
CA TYR A 446 7.72 -12.09 18.14
C TYR A 446 8.88 -12.60 17.27
N GLN A 447 8.98 -12.05 16.07
CA GLN A 447 10.05 -12.31 15.10
C GLN A 447 10.36 -10.99 14.39
N GLY A 448 11.36 -10.26 14.87
CA GLY A 448 11.69 -8.91 14.39
C GLY A 448 12.47 -8.85 13.08
N GLN A 449 13.00 -9.98 12.58
CA GLN A 449 13.81 -10.02 11.37
C GLN A 449 13.05 -10.66 10.21
N TYR A 450 12.92 -9.93 9.10
CA TYR A 450 12.31 -10.41 7.87
C TYR A 450 13.39 -10.91 6.92
N SER A 451 13.91 -12.10 7.16
CA SER A 451 14.99 -12.70 6.37
C SER A 451 14.94 -14.21 6.37
N GLY A 452 15.59 -14.84 5.39
CA GLY A 452 15.68 -16.29 5.27
C GLY A 452 14.55 -16.90 4.44
N GLU A 453 14.31 -18.19 4.65
CA GLU A 453 13.32 -18.96 3.89
C GLU A 453 11.90 -18.41 4.07
N GLU A 454 11.13 -18.36 2.99
CA GLU A 454 9.83 -17.71 2.95
C GLU A 454 8.85 -18.24 3.99
N ASP A 455 8.59 -19.55 3.95
CA ASP A 455 7.56 -20.14 4.80
C ASP A 455 8.00 -20.37 6.26
N LEU A 456 9.31 -20.55 6.48
CA LEU A 456 9.83 -20.84 7.82
C LEU A 456 10.21 -19.58 8.61
N LYS A 457 10.49 -18.46 7.93
CA LYS A 457 11.04 -17.26 8.56
C LYS A 457 10.31 -15.98 8.19
N ARG A 458 10.21 -15.67 6.86
CA ARG A 458 9.70 -14.38 6.43
C ARG A 458 8.19 -14.22 6.65
N LYS A 459 7.36 -15.17 6.18
CA LYS A 459 5.90 -15.13 6.41
C LYS A 459 5.55 -15.13 7.91
N PRO A 460 6.17 -15.97 8.77
CA PRO A 460 5.98 -15.89 10.21
C PRO A 460 6.32 -14.53 10.83
N ALA A 461 7.36 -13.84 10.34
CA ALA A 461 7.78 -12.54 10.85
C ALA A 461 6.92 -11.38 10.35
N TYR A 462 6.29 -11.51 9.18
CA TYR A 462 5.69 -10.40 8.42
C TYR A 462 4.69 -9.55 9.21
N HIS A 463 3.87 -10.21 10.05
CA HIS A 463 2.93 -9.53 10.95
C HIS A 463 3.18 -9.84 12.44
N ASN A 464 4.34 -10.42 12.78
CA ASN A 464 4.69 -10.74 14.17
C ASN A 464 6.05 -10.17 14.58
N GLY A 465 6.36 -8.94 14.19
CA GLY A 465 7.58 -8.28 14.66
C GLY A 465 8.20 -7.33 13.65
N THR A 466 8.05 -7.53 12.32
CA THR A 466 8.49 -6.54 11.35
C THR A 466 7.80 -5.20 11.60
N ALA A 467 8.52 -4.12 11.31
CA ALA A 467 8.01 -2.77 11.50
C ALA A 467 7.51 -2.20 10.16
N TRP A 468 6.29 -1.67 10.18
CA TRP A 468 5.55 -1.18 9.02
C TRP A 468 5.59 0.34 8.94
N THR A 469 5.94 0.87 7.77
CA THR A 469 6.11 2.31 7.59
C THR A 469 4.78 3.06 7.53
N TRP A 470 3.72 2.44 6.98
CA TRP A 470 2.41 3.07 6.81
C TRP A 470 1.67 3.36 8.13
N LEU A 471 1.98 2.61 9.21
CA LEU A 471 1.38 2.80 10.53
C LEU A 471 2.05 3.92 11.34
N PHE A 472 3.26 4.32 10.97
CA PHE A 472 3.99 5.32 11.71
C PHE A 472 3.33 6.70 11.68
N PRO A 473 2.82 7.18 10.54
CA PRO A 473 1.98 8.37 10.51
C PRO A 473 0.72 8.26 11.37
N SER A 474 0.05 7.10 11.37
CA SER A 474 -1.14 6.87 12.22
C SER A 474 -0.80 6.94 13.71
N TYR A 475 0.39 6.51 14.13
CA TYR A 475 0.86 6.71 15.50
C TYR A 475 1.04 8.21 15.81
N CYS A 476 1.64 8.99 14.90
CA CYS A 476 1.81 10.43 15.06
C CYS A 476 0.45 11.15 15.17
N GLU A 477 -0.54 10.75 14.37
CA GLU A 477 -1.91 11.25 14.43
C GLU A 477 -2.58 10.88 15.75
N ALA A 478 -2.49 9.63 16.20
CA ALA A 478 -3.04 9.18 17.46
C ALA A 478 -2.43 9.93 18.66
N TRP A 479 -1.12 10.22 18.59
CA TRP A 479 -0.45 11.04 19.60
C TRP A 479 -1.07 12.43 19.71
N VAL A 480 -1.29 13.12 18.60
CA VAL A 480 -1.90 14.45 18.62
C VAL A 480 -3.36 14.39 19.04
N THR A 481 -4.10 13.37 18.61
CA THR A 481 -5.47 13.14 19.07
C THR A 481 -5.54 12.99 20.60
N ALA A 482 -4.56 12.29 21.20
CA ALA A 482 -4.53 12.05 22.64
C ALA A 482 -4.02 13.24 23.48
N TYR A 483 -3.09 14.04 22.95
CA TYR A 483 -2.41 15.12 23.69
C TYR A 483 -2.78 16.52 23.22
N GLY A 484 -3.55 16.66 22.13
CA GLY A 484 -3.93 17.95 21.54
C GLY A 484 -2.70 18.72 21.00
N ASP A 485 -2.81 20.04 20.92
CA ASP A 485 -1.78 20.92 20.36
C ASP A 485 -0.40 20.75 21.03
N LYS A 486 -0.38 20.36 22.31
CA LYS A 486 0.88 20.10 23.03
C LYS A 486 1.67 18.93 22.44
N GLY A 487 0.99 18.01 21.77
CA GLY A 487 1.61 16.84 21.09
C GLY A 487 2.18 17.16 19.71
N LYS A 488 1.81 18.26 19.09
CA LYS A 488 2.11 18.61 17.70
C LYS A 488 3.60 18.55 17.36
N ASN A 489 4.43 19.27 18.10
CA ASN A 489 5.87 19.35 17.84
C ASN A 489 6.56 17.96 17.98
N THR A 490 6.12 17.17 18.94
CA THR A 490 6.61 15.79 19.15
C THR A 490 6.22 14.91 17.95
N ALA A 491 4.97 14.96 17.52
CA ALA A 491 4.49 14.23 16.36
C ALA A 491 5.23 14.61 15.08
N PHE A 492 5.49 15.91 14.85
CA PHE A 492 6.29 16.39 13.73
C PHE A 492 7.74 15.86 13.78
N SER A 493 8.37 15.90 14.94
CA SER A 493 9.74 15.43 15.12
C SER A 493 9.84 13.93 14.82
N TRP A 494 8.87 13.16 15.27
CA TRP A 494 8.82 11.74 14.96
C TRP A 494 8.57 11.49 13.48
N LEU A 495 7.56 12.11 12.90
CA LEU A 495 7.24 11.94 11.48
C LEU A 495 8.44 12.33 10.58
N ALA A 496 9.16 13.40 10.95
CA ALA A 496 10.38 13.80 10.25
C ALA A 496 11.51 12.75 10.32
N SER A 497 11.49 11.82 11.28
CA SER A 497 12.48 10.72 11.35
C SER A 497 12.42 9.77 10.15
N SER A 498 11.28 9.73 9.44
CA SER A 498 11.12 9.01 8.17
C SER A 498 12.02 9.55 7.05
N ALA A 499 12.59 10.76 7.19
CA ALA A 499 13.51 11.35 6.22
C ALA A 499 14.67 10.43 5.85
N ARG A 500 15.17 9.64 6.81
CA ARG A 500 16.23 8.66 6.57
C ARG A 500 15.77 7.58 5.60
N LEU A 501 14.54 7.09 5.75
CA LEU A 501 13.98 6.05 4.88
C LEU A 501 13.79 6.57 3.45
N VAL A 502 13.34 7.81 3.30
CA VAL A 502 13.13 8.47 1.99
C VAL A 502 14.43 8.64 1.19
N SER A 503 15.58 8.74 1.86
CA SER A 503 16.89 8.92 1.23
C SER A 503 17.66 7.61 0.99
N GLN A 504 17.12 6.47 1.41
CA GLN A 504 17.73 5.15 1.29
C GLN A 504 16.85 4.23 0.41
N GLY A 505 17.40 3.14 -0.11
CA GLY A 505 16.66 2.21 -0.96
C GLY A 505 16.13 2.90 -2.23
N CYS A 506 14.82 2.83 -2.48
CA CYS A 506 14.17 3.57 -3.55
C CYS A 506 14.02 5.04 -3.15
N VAL A 507 14.92 5.88 -3.67
CA VAL A 507 15.01 7.30 -3.32
C VAL A 507 13.70 8.03 -3.61
N SER A 508 13.25 8.85 -2.67
CA SER A 508 11.97 9.57 -2.67
C SER A 508 10.74 8.71 -2.36
N HIS A 509 10.91 7.45 -1.96
CA HIS A 509 9.83 6.57 -1.55
C HIS A 509 10.06 6.04 -0.13
N LEU A 510 9.05 5.38 0.42
CA LEU A 510 9.16 4.64 1.67
C LEU A 510 9.10 3.14 1.38
N PRO A 511 9.95 2.32 2.02
CA PRO A 511 9.82 0.88 1.93
C PRO A 511 8.55 0.41 2.60
N GLU A 512 8.08 -0.76 2.26
CA GLU A 512 6.93 -1.42 2.89
C GLU A 512 7.17 -1.64 4.38
N ILE A 513 8.23 -2.38 4.69
CA ILE A 513 8.63 -2.76 6.04
C ILE A 513 10.12 -2.55 6.25
N ILE A 514 10.49 -2.53 7.53
CA ILE A 514 11.88 -2.66 7.98
C ILE A 514 11.96 -3.75 9.02
N ASP A 515 13.15 -4.32 9.25
CA ASP A 515 13.34 -5.24 10.37
C ASP A 515 12.95 -4.55 11.68
N GLY A 516 12.13 -5.21 12.50
CA GLY A 516 11.77 -4.73 13.84
C GLY A 516 12.96 -4.69 14.79
N ASP A 517 14.00 -5.51 14.53
CA ASP A 517 15.24 -5.54 15.27
C ASP A 517 16.31 -4.65 14.65
N PHE A 518 17.21 -4.14 15.48
CA PHE A 518 18.39 -3.41 15.00
C PHE A 518 19.23 -4.31 14.04
N PRO A 519 19.74 -3.79 12.93
CA PRO A 519 19.84 -2.37 12.52
C PRO A 519 18.67 -1.81 11.70
N HIS A 520 17.47 -2.41 11.74
CA HIS A 520 16.26 -1.95 11.04
C HIS A 520 16.46 -1.84 9.51
N ARG A 521 16.91 -2.93 8.89
CA ARG A 521 17.14 -2.99 7.45
C ARG A 521 15.83 -2.89 6.68
N HIS A 522 15.85 -2.21 5.54
CA HIS A 522 14.71 -2.18 4.61
C HIS A 522 14.38 -3.59 4.12
N ARG A 523 13.09 -3.90 4.08
CA ARG A 523 12.53 -5.17 3.64
C ARG A 523 11.22 -4.95 2.89
N GLY A 524 10.67 -6.02 2.34
CA GLY A 524 9.47 -5.94 1.54
C GLY A 524 9.71 -5.22 0.22
N CYS A 525 8.70 -4.55 -0.34
CA CYS A 525 8.88 -3.74 -1.53
C CYS A 525 9.56 -2.39 -1.18
N ASP A 526 10.37 -1.89 -2.13
CA ASP A 526 11.20 -0.71 -1.89
C ASP A 526 10.39 0.60 -1.92
N ALA A 527 9.22 0.60 -2.56
CA ALA A 527 8.37 1.77 -2.74
C ALA A 527 6.90 1.38 -2.50
N GLN A 528 6.37 1.73 -1.33
CA GLN A 528 5.02 1.37 -0.90
C GLN A 528 4.09 2.58 -0.93
N ALA A 529 2.95 2.44 -1.61
CA ALA A 529 1.99 3.52 -1.85
C ALA A 529 1.37 4.05 -0.55
N TRP A 530 0.81 3.19 0.30
CA TRP A 530 0.13 3.61 1.53
C TRP A 530 1.06 4.25 2.57
N GLY A 531 2.35 3.85 2.63
CA GLY A 531 3.34 4.51 3.49
C GLY A 531 3.56 5.97 3.07
N ALA A 532 3.74 6.20 1.76
CA ALA A 532 3.93 7.55 1.21
C ALA A 532 2.68 8.42 1.40
N SER A 533 1.48 7.88 1.12
CA SER A 533 0.22 8.62 1.20
C SER A 533 -0.16 8.98 2.64
N GLU A 534 -0.03 8.06 3.60
CA GLU A 534 -0.32 8.34 5.00
C GLU A 534 0.67 9.34 5.60
N PHE A 535 1.95 9.29 5.20
CA PHE A 535 2.91 10.33 5.58
C PHE A 535 2.46 11.71 5.12
N VAL A 536 2.09 11.87 3.84
CA VAL A 536 1.63 13.14 3.27
C VAL A 536 0.36 13.62 3.97
N ARG A 537 -0.59 12.72 4.23
CA ARG A 537 -1.85 13.03 4.91
C ARG A 537 -1.62 13.57 6.32
N VAL A 538 -0.85 12.85 7.12
CA VAL A 538 -0.62 13.23 8.52
C VAL A 538 0.27 14.48 8.62
N TRP A 539 1.23 14.62 7.72
CA TRP A 539 2.01 15.86 7.65
C TRP A 539 1.12 17.09 7.45
N LYS A 540 0.17 17.00 6.50
CA LYS A 540 -0.81 18.07 6.25
C LYS A 540 -1.73 18.32 7.45
N LEU A 541 -2.21 17.24 8.07
CA LEU A 541 -3.01 17.34 9.29
C LEU A 541 -2.26 18.11 10.38
N LEU A 542 -1.01 17.74 10.65
CA LEU A 542 -0.18 18.41 11.64
C LEU A 542 0.10 19.89 11.30
N GLN A 543 0.24 20.22 10.00
CA GLN A 543 0.37 21.62 9.58
C GLN A 543 -0.90 22.45 9.85
N ALA A 544 -2.08 21.84 9.72
CA ALA A 544 -3.36 22.54 9.88
C ALA A 544 -3.79 22.79 11.33
N LEU A 545 -3.03 22.30 12.31
CA LEU A 545 -3.27 22.50 13.75
C LEU A 545 -2.66 23.83 14.30
N ASP A 546 -2.38 24.83 13.48
CA ASP A 546 -1.88 26.15 13.90
C ASP A 546 -2.99 27.07 14.36
#